data_68c07a65e13ff4a440483a39c763dbab
#
_entry.id   68c07a65e13ff4a440483a39c763dbab
#
_cell.length_a   1.000
_cell.length_b   1.000
_cell.length_c   1.000
_cell.angle_alpha   90.00
_cell.angle_beta   90.00
_cell.angle_gamma   90.00
#
_symmetry.space_group_name_H-M   'P 1'
#
loop_
_entity.id
_entity.type
_entity.pdbx_description
1 polymer ?
#
loop_
_entity_poly.entity_id
_entity_poly.type
_entity_poly.pdbx_seq_one_letter_code
_entity_poly.pdbx_strand_id
1 'polypeptide(L)'
;VMDKALMDRFIIVEMDVLTSDEEHGLLNYMFPHVDSDLLKSVAEIASSTRAESKSEAGRLSSGISTRTSVEIAGLLYDGFGLDEAAEVTVYPQFSDDGGLESERTYVKQLVQKYVSDGSSEDLFNEDEMDSDS
;
A
#
# COMPACT_ATOMS: atom_id res chain seq x y z
N VAL A 1 9.94 10.41 -21.64
CA VAL A 1 8.59 10.26 -21.09
C VAL A 1 8.03 8.91 -21.49
N MET A 2 7.55 8.17 -20.52
CA MET A 2 7.00 6.85 -20.78
C MET A 2 5.60 6.96 -21.40
N ASP A 3 5.43 6.25 -22.51
CA ASP A 3 4.15 6.22 -23.19
C ASP A 3 3.10 5.49 -22.33
N LYS A 4 1.87 6.00 -22.34
CA LYS A 4 0.79 5.39 -21.58
C LYS A 4 0.55 3.94 -21.99
N ALA A 5 0.63 3.65 -23.28
CA ALA A 5 0.47 2.28 -23.77
C ALA A 5 1.56 1.37 -23.23
N LEU A 6 2.79 1.88 -23.13
CA LEU A 6 3.91 1.14 -22.57
C LEU A 6 3.71 0.91 -21.08
N MET A 7 3.21 1.91 -20.36
CA MET A 7 2.90 1.79 -18.93
C MET A 7 1.83 0.76 -18.68
N ASP A 8 0.74 0.80 -19.44
CA ASP A 8 -0.34 -0.19 -19.30
C ASP A 8 0.18 -1.60 -19.56
N ARG A 9 1.01 -1.74 -20.57
CA ARG A 9 1.60 -3.03 -20.93
C ARG A 9 2.53 -3.51 -19.82
N PHE A 10 3.33 -2.61 -19.26
CA PHE A 10 4.25 -2.94 -18.18
C PHE A 10 3.48 -3.45 -16.96
N ILE A 11 2.42 -2.75 -16.58
CA ILE A 11 1.60 -3.14 -15.43
C ILE A 11 0.98 -4.52 -15.64
N ILE A 12 0.48 -4.79 -16.84
CA ILE A 12 -0.16 -6.07 -17.13
C ILE A 12 0.84 -7.22 -17.15
N VAL A 13 2.02 -7.01 -17.72
CA VAL A 13 3.00 -8.08 -17.92
C VAL A 13 3.91 -8.28 -16.71
N GLU A 14 4.31 -7.19 -16.06
CA GLU A 14 5.36 -7.22 -15.04
C GLU A 14 4.86 -7.04 -13.61
N MET A 15 3.56 -6.90 -13.42
CA MET A 15 3.00 -6.53 -12.11
C MET A 15 3.33 -7.49 -10.98
N ASP A 16 3.61 -8.76 -11.29
CA ASP A 16 3.88 -9.76 -10.27
C ASP A 16 5.38 -9.92 -9.98
N VAL A 17 6.24 -9.22 -10.71
CA VAL A 17 7.69 -9.37 -10.53
C VAL A 17 8.37 -8.10 -10.05
N LEU A 18 7.62 -7.03 -9.81
CA LEU A 18 8.19 -5.79 -9.32
C LEU A 18 8.60 -5.90 -7.87
N THR A 19 9.81 -5.44 -7.55
CA THR A 19 10.21 -5.26 -6.15
C THR A 19 9.51 -4.03 -5.59
N SER A 20 9.54 -3.87 -4.26
CA SER A 20 8.95 -2.70 -3.64
C SER A 20 9.60 -1.41 -4.12
N ASP A 21 10.92 -1.43 -4.33
CA ASP A 21 11.64 -0.25 -4.83
C ASP A 21 11.23 0.09 -6.26
N GLU A 22 11.09 -0.92 -7.10
CA GLU A 22 10.65 -0.72 -8.47
C GLU A 22 9.22 -0.19 -8.53
N GLU A 23 8.35 -0.75 -7.71
CA GLU A 23 6.97 -0.31 -7.65
C GLU A 23 6.87 1.12 -7.11
N HIS A 24 7.67 1.43 -6.09
CA HIS A 24 7.74 2.79 -5.55
C HIS A 24 8.18 3.78 -6.65
N GLY A 25 9.19 3.39 -7.43
CA GLY A 25 9.65 4.22 -8.55
C GLY A 25 8.56 4.45 -9.58
N LEU A 26 7.81 3.40 -9.90
CA LEU A 26 6.70 3.50 -10.84
C LEU A 26 5.63 4.46 -10.32
N LEU A 27 5.25 4.32 -9.06
CA LEU A 27 4.23 5.18 -8.46
C LEU A 27 4.69 6.64 -8.40
N ASN A 28 5.96 6.88 -8.08
CA ASN A 28 6.51 8.23 -8.09
C ASN A 28 6.47 8.84 -9.49
N TYR A 29 6.72 8.04 -10.49
CA TYR A 29 6.68 8.49 -11.87
C TYR A 29 5.26 8.88 -12.29
N MET A 30 4.28 8.04 -11.93
CA MET A 30 2.89 8.27 -12.30
C MET A 30 2.23 9.37 -11.48
N PHE A 31 2.62 9.52 -10.23
CA PHE A 31 1.98 10.46 -9.29
C PHE A 31 3.05 11.33 -8.61
N PRO A 32 3.72 12.19 -9.38
CA PRO A 32 4.82 12.99 -8.82
C PRO A 32 4.38 13.99 -7.76
N HIS A 33 3.09 14.30 -7.69
CA HIS A 33 2.58 15.26 -6.72
C HIS A 33 2.11 14.61 -5.42
N VAL A 34 2.08 13.27 -5.36
CA VAL A 34 1.74 12.56 -4.14
C VAL A 34 3.01 12.41 -3.31
N ASP A 35 2.87 12.51 -1.99
CA ASP A 35 3.99 12.32 -1.07
C ASP A 35 4.70 11.00 -1.36
N SER A 36 6.00 11.07 -1.61
CA SER A 36 6.80 9.90 -1.92
C SER A 36 6.79 8.87 -0.79
N ASP A 37 6.74 9.32 0.45
CA ASP A 37 6.69 8.42 1.60
C ASP A 37 5.37 7.64 1.62
N LEU A 38 4.27 8.26 1.25
CA LEU A 38 3.00 7.55 1.13
C LEU A 38 3.05 6.51 0.02
N LEU A 39 3.64 6.87 -1.12
CA LEU A 39 3.79 5.93 -2.23
C LEU A 39 4.71 4.77 -1.85
N LYS A 40 5.73 5.04 -1.06
CA LYS A 40 6.60 4.00 -0.56
C LYS A 40 5.83 3.04 0.34
N SER A 41 4.97 3.56 1.21
CA SER A 41 4.12 2.73 2.06
C SER A 41 3.22 1.83 1.22
N VAL A 42 2.62 2.37 0.16
CA VAL A 42 1.78 1.59 -0.74
C VAL A 42 2.58 0.43 -1.36
N ALA A 43 3.78 0.72 -1.85
CA ALA A 43 4.63 -0.29 -2.48
C ALA A 43 5.04 -1.35 -1.46
N GLU A 44 5.34 -0.96 -0.24
CA GLU A 44 5.74 -1.90 0.81
C GLU A 44 4.57 -2.78 1.26
N ILE A 45 3.39 -2.21 1.38
CA ILE A 45 2.18 -2.98 1.70
C ILE A 45 1.95 -4.03 0.62
N ALA A 46 2.02 -3.64 -0.64
CA ALA A 46 1.82 -4.57 -1.75
C ALA A 46 2.87 -5.67 -1.74
N SER A 47 4.13 -5.30 -1.55
CA SER A 47 5.23 -6.27 -1.50
C SER A 47 5.05 -7.25 -0.34
N SER A 48 4.65 -6.76 0.83
CA SER A 48 4.41 -7.59 2.01
C SER A 48 3.30 -8.60 1.77
N THR A 49 2.20 -8.18 1.13
CA THR A 49 1.10 -9.10 0.85
C THR A 49 1.52 -10.17 -0.15
N ARG A 50 2.34 -9.81 -1.13
CA ARG A 50 2.84 -10.78 -2.12
C ARG A 50 3.76 -11.80 -1.47
N ALA A 51 4.65 -11.34 -0.59
CA ALA A 51 5.56 -12.23 0.13
C ALA A 51 4.77 -13.19 1.02
N GLU A 52 3.77 -12.67 1.72
CA GLU A 52 2.94 -13.49 2.59
C GLU A 52 2.18 -14.55 1.80
N SER A 53 1.67 -14.20 0.63
CA SER A 53 0.91 -15.14 -0.20
C SER A 53 1.77 -16.27 -0.74
N LYS A 54 3.08 -16.05 -0.85
CA LYS A 54 4.03 -17.06 -1.35
C LYS A 54 4.65 -17.89 -0.24
N SER A 55 4.45 -17.50 1.01
CA SER A 55 4.98 -18.22 2.16
C SER A 55 4.21 -19.53 2.38
N GLU A 56 4.90 -20.59 2.78
CA GLU A 56 4.24 -21.88 3.08
C GLU A 56 3.23 -21.76 4.19
N ALA A 57 3.52 -20.94 5.19
CA ALA A 57 2.62 -20.71 6.32
C ALA A 57 1.87 -19.40 6.15
N GLY A 58 1.78 -18.89 4.93
CA GLY A 58 1.19 -17.60 4.67
C GLY A 58 -0.30 -17.56 4.94
N ARG A 59 -0.76 -16.41 5.43
CA ARG A 59 -2.16 -16.20 5.77
C ARG A 59 -2.98 -15.67 4.59
N LEU A 60 -2.32 -15.33 3.48
CA LEU A 60 -2.99 -14.77 2.32
C LEU A 60 -2.93 -15.73 1.15
N SER A 61 -4.03 -15.84 0.44
CA SER A 61 -4.11 -16.65 -0.78
C SER A 61 -3.54 -15.91 -1.99
N SER A 62 -3.51 -14.58 -1.95
CA SER A 62 -2.97 -13.77 -3.04
C SER A 62 -2.44 -12.45 -2.49
N GLY A 63 -1.56 -11.81 -3.25
CA GLY A 63 -1.03 -10.50 -2.90
C GLY A 63 -1.73 -9.38 -3.66
N ILE A 64 -1.46 -8.15 -3.25
CA ILE A 64 -1.97 -6.97 -3.92
C ILE A 64 -1.21 -6.79 -5.24
N SER A 65 -1.93 -6.58 -6.33
CA SER A 65 -1.31 -6.37 -7.63
C SER A 65 -0.81 -4.94 -7.77
N THR A 66 0.10 -4.73 -8.74
CA THR A 66 0.56 -3.38 -9.06
C THR A 66 -0.60 -2.50 -9.52
N ARG A 67 -1.58 -3.09 -10.21
CA ARG A 67 -2.77 -2.35 -10.62
C ARG A 67 -3.49 -1.76 -9.40
N THR A 68 -3.64 -2.55 -8.35
CA THR A 68 -4.28 -2.09 -7.12
C THR A 68 -3.44 -0.99 -6.47
N SER A 69 -2.11 -1.13 -6.47
CA SER A 69 -1.23 -0.07 -5.95
C SER A 69 -1.43 1.23 -6.69
N VAL A 70 -1.58 1.18 -8.01
CA VAL A 70 -1.85 2.35 -8.82
C VAL A 70 -3.20 2.97 -8.47
N GLU A 71 -4.21 2.13 -8.23
CA GLU A 71 -5.53 2.62 -7.82
C GLU A 71 -5.47 3.33 -6.47
N ILE A 72 -4.73 2.77 -5.52
CA ILE A 72 -4.53 3.42 -4.22
C ILE A 72 -3.86 4.78 -4.41
N ALA A 73 -2.79 4.81 -5.20
CA ALA A 73 -2.05 6.05 -5.45
C ALA A 73 -2.95 7.11 -6.09
N GLY A 74 -3.83 6.70 -6.99
CA GLY A 74 -4.79 7.60 -7.61
C GLY A 74 -5.74 8.22 -6.60
N LEU A 75 -6.19 7.42 -5.62
CA LEU A 75 -7.06 7.93 -4.57
C LEU A 75 -6.31 8.86 -3.62
N LEU A 76 -5.04 8.55 -3.33
CA LEU A 76 -4.20 9.46 -2.54
C LEU A 76 -4.04 10.79 -3.26
N TYR A 77 -3.88 10.76 -4.57
CA TYR A 77 -3.81 11.96 -5.38
C TYR A 77 -5.09 12.79 -5.27
N ASP A 78 -6.24 12.11 -5.16
CA ASP A 78 -7.53 12.77 -5.03
C ASP A 78 -7.80 13.28 -3.61
N GLY A 79 -6.91 13.02 -2.67
CA GLY A 79 -7.01 13.53 -1.32
C GLY A 79 -7.49 12.54 -0.27
N PHE A 80 -7.69 11.29 -0.65
CA PHE A 80 -8.09 10.26 0.33
C PHE A 80 -6.89 9.86 1.18
N GLY A 81 -7.16 9.44 2.42
CA GLY A 81 -6.13 8.87 3.26
C GLY A 81 -5.78 7.45 2.82
N LEU A 82 -4.66 6.94 3.31
CA LEU A 82 -4.21 5.60 2.95
C LEU A 82 -5.22 4.53 3.36
N ASP A 83 -5.74 4.62 4.58
CA ASP A 83 -6.72 3.65 5.07
C ASP A 83 -8.04 3.75 4.30
N GLU A 84 -8.45 4.95 3.92
CA GLU A 84 -9.66 5.14 3.12
C GLU A 84 -9.49 4.52 1.74
N ALA A 85 -8.35 4.76 1.12
CA ALA A 85 -8.06 4.20 -0.19
C ALA A 85 -8.02 2.68 -0.14
N ALA A 86 -7.41 2.13 0.92
CA ALA A 86 -7.33 0.67 1.09
C ALA A 86 -8.72 0.06 1.31
N GLU A 87 -9.58 0.76 2.03
CA GLU A 87 -10.95 0.27 2.27
C GLU A 87 -11.72 0.07 0.98
N VAL A 88 -11.51 0.95 0.02
CA VAL A 88 -12.21 0.89 -1.26
C VAL A 88 -11.58 -0.12 -2.22
N THR A 89 -10.25 -0.20 -2.24
CA THR A 89 -9.52 -0.95 -3.28
C THR A 89 -8.98 -2.29 -2.81
N VAL A 90 -8.58 -2.40 -1.56
CA VAL A 90 -7.84 -3.55 -1.06
C VAL A 90 -8.72 -4.51 -0.27
N TYR A 91 -9.37 -4.01 0.77
CA TYR A 91 -10.09 -4.89 1.69
C TYR A 91 -11.14 -5.77 1.01
N PRO A 92 -11.90 -5.26 0.03
CA PRO A 92 -12.89 -6.12 -0.65
C PRO A 92 -12.28 -7.29 -1.42
N GLN A 93 -10.98 -7.24 -1.71
CA GLN A 93 -10.31 -8.33 -2.43
C GLN A 93 -9.98 -9.52 -1.53
N PHE A 94 -10.08 -9.35 -0.21
CA PHE A 94 -9.72 -10.39 0.74
C PHE A 94 -10.94 -10.83 1.53
N SER A 95 -10.99 -12.14 1.81
CA SER A 95 -12.11 -12.73 2.54
C SER A 95 -12.12 -12.29 4.00
N ASP A 96 -13.30 -12.04 4.55
CA ASP A 96 -13.45 -11.78 5.99
C ASP A 96 -13.91 -13.03 6.74
N ASP A 97 -13.94 -14.17 6.08
CA ASP A 97 -14.25 -15.45 6.72
C ASP A 97 -13.19 -15.77 7.77
N GLY A 98 -13.62 -16.15 8.95
CA GLY A 98 -12.69 -16.44 10.04
C GLY A 98 -12.56 -15.30 11.05
N GLY A 99 -13.26 -14.21 10.85
CA GLY A 99 -13.27 -13.09 11.79
C GLY A 99 -11.90 -12.49 12.01
N LEU A 100 -11.37 -12.59 13.23
CA LEU A 100 -10.10 -11.98 13.57
C LEU A 100 -8.90 -12.65 12.87
N GLU A 101 -9.09 -13.86 12.37
CA GLU A 101 -8.03 -14.58 11.66
C GLU A 101 -8.22 -14.57 10.16
N SER A 102 -9.16 -13.77 9.65
CA SER A 102 -9.41 -13.68 8.23
C SER A 102 -8.26 -12.99 7.50
N GLU A 103 -8.18 -13.23 6.20
CA GLU A 103 -7.22 -12.56 5.34
C GLU A 103 -7.42 -11.05 5.39
N ARG A 104 -8.67 -10.61 5.38
CA ARG A 104 -8.99 -9.18 5.42
C ARG A 104 -8.47 -8.54 6.71
N THR A 105 -8.62 -9.22 7.84
CA THR A 105 -8.12 -8.72 9.12
C THR A 105 -6.60 -8.57 9.08
N TYR A 106 -5.90 -9.56 8.51
CA TYR A 106 -4.46 -9.48 8.37
C TYR A 106 -4.04 -8.24 7.55
N VAL A 107 -4.71 -8.04 6.42
CA VAL A 107 -4.37 -6.91 5.56
C VAL A 107 -4.71 -5.58 6.22
N LYS A 108 -5.84 -5.51 6.94
CA LYS A 108 -6.19 -4.31 7.69
C LYS A 108 -5.13 -3.96 8.72
N GLN A 109 -4.65 -4.95 9.44
CA GLN A 109 -3.59 -4.74 10.44
C GLN A 109 -2.31 -4.26 9.78
N LEU A 110 -1.97 -4.83 8.64
CA LEU A 110 -0.79 -4.42 7.89
C LEU A 110 -0.90 -2.96 7.45
N VAL A 111 -2.03 -2.58 6.87
CA VAL A 111 -2.26 -1.21 6.43
C VAL A 111 -2.22 -0.25 7.61
N GLN A 112 -2.88 -0.62 8.71
CA GLN A 112 -2.93 0.22 9.89
C GLN A 112 -1.55 0.45 10.50
N LYS A 113 -0.67 -0.51 10.37
CA LYS A 113 0.71 -0.35 10.82
C LYS A 113 1.37 0.85 10.13
N TYR A 114 1.18 0.98 8.84
CA TYR A 114 1.75 2.09 8.08
C TYR A 114 1.03 3.41 8.37
N VAL A 115 -0.27 3.36 8.56
CA VAL A 115 -1.04 4.56 8.93
C VAL A 115 -0.65 5.03 10.33
N SER A 116 -0.59 4.09 11.27
CA SER A 116 -0.25 4.40 12.66
C SER A 116 1.16 4.93 12.82
N ASP A 117 2.11 4.37 12.06
CA ASP A 117 3.51 4.83 12.13
C ASP A 117 3.59 6.31 11.77
N GLY A 118 2.93 6.72 10.68
CA GLY A 118 2.89 8.11 10.29
C GLY A 118 2.21 9.00 11.32
N SER A 119 1.06 8.55 11.81
CA SER A 119 0.30 9.29 12.82
C SER A 119 1.06 9.35 14.15
N SER A 120 1.68 8.22 14.51
CA SER A 120 2.45 8.14 15.76
C SER A 120 3.63 9.07 15.77
N GLU A 121 4.31 9.20 14.65
CA GLU A 121 5.45 10.10 14.54
C GLU A 121 5.02 11.55 14.78
N ASP A 122 3.92 11.95 14.18
CA ASP A 122 3.39 13.30 14.34
C ASP A 122 2.99 13.57 15.80
N LEU A 123 2.27 12.62 16.38
CA LEU A 123 1.85 12.75 17.78
C LEU A 123 3.02 12.73 18.73
N PHE A 124 4.01 11.89 18.45
CA PHE A 124 5.19 11.78 19.26
C PHE A 124 5.99 13.09 19.23
N ASN A 125 6.12 13.69 18.07
CA ASN A 125 6.82 14.95 17.92
C ASN A 125 6.11 16.08 18.69
N GLU A 126 4.80 16.10 18.65
CA GLU A 126 4.01 17.07 19.40
C GLU A 126 4.20 16.88 20.90
N ASP A 127 4.17 15.65 21.36
CA ASP A 127 4.38 15.33 22.76
C ASP A 127 5.78 15.75 23.24
N GLU A 128 6.79 15.54 22.43
CA GLU A 128 8.15 15.97 22.74
C GLU A 128 8.24 17.47 22.86
N MET A 129 7.60 18.18 21.95
CA MET A 129 7.56 19.63 21.98
C MET A 129 6.85 20.14 23.23
N ASP A 130 5.74 19.51 23.58
CA ASP A 130 5.01 19.84 24.78
C ASP A 130 5.81 19.56 26.05
N SER A 131 6.57 18.48 26.05
CA SER A 131 7.42 18.09 27.18
C SER A 131 8.55 19.09 27.39
N ASP A 132 9.07 19.64 26.33
CA ASP A 132 10.17 20.59 26.37
C ASP A 132 9.71 21.97 26.78
N SER A 133 8.45 22.22 26.65
CA SER A 133 7.89 23.50 27.04
C SER A 133 7.35 23.48 28.47
#